data_ea88432146ca5a7140e09fca0cd9467a
#
_entry.id   ea88432146ca5a7140e09fca0cd9467a
#
_cell.length_a   1.000
_cell.length_b   1.000
_cell.length_c   1.000
_cell.angle_alpha   90.00
_cell.angle_beta   90.00
_cell.angle_gamma   90.00
#
_symmetry.space_group_name_H-M   'P 1'
#
loop_
_entity.id
_entity.type
_entity.pdbx_description
1 polymer ?
#
loop_
_entity_poly.entity_id
_entity_poly.type
_entity_poly.pdbx_seq_one_letter_code
_entity_poly.pdbx_strand_id
1 'polypeptide(L)'
;MSLALKPAVVLERSTPMSGAVELVVHHPPAAAALRPGQFFQLAVAAPQTILRRPYSAAWADPDSGRIGFIFNVVGAGSGWLAVRHEGHELDLLGPLGRGFDLDGSKPAIIVAGGLGVAVFPGVVGALVARGRQVTVLLGARTSAQLLPSGRFPGAEVMTATDDGTAGYQGSVVDLMPVALGRFPPPQGEGRGGGPEIFACGPTPMLQALLEKSRRLGVPLGLIQVSLETPMGCGVGTCLGCAIARPGDGYLLTCLDGPCVRADRIDWSRTADAFHG
;
A
#
# COMPACT_ATOMS: atom_id res chain seq x y z
N MET A 1 -16.09 -18.82 -2.93
CA MET A 1 -15.62 -17.56 -3.51
C MET A 1 -15.85 -17.64 -5.01
N SER A 2 -16.86 -16.94 -5.55
CA SER A 2 -17.10 -16.90 -7.00
C SER A 2 -16.10 -15.91 -7.60
N LEU A 3 -15.12 -16.38 -8.34
CA LEU A 3 -14.26 -15.55 -9.19
C LEU A 3 -15.17 -14.94 -10.26
N ALA A 4 -15.42 -13.62 -10.18
CA ALA A 4 -16.23 -12.96 -11.17
C ALA A 4 -15.48 -12.92 -12.51
N LEU A 5 -15.98 -13.67 -13.47
CA LEU A 5 -15.41 -13.79 -14.83
C LEU A 5 -15.80 -12.62 -15.76
N LYS A 6 -16.41 -11.57 -15.24
CA LYS A 6 -16.75 -10.40 -16.06
C LYS A 6 -15.58 -9.42 -16.08
N PRO A 7 -15.19 -8.89 -17.25
CA PRO A 7 -14.17 -7.87 -17.32
C PRO A 7 -14.62 -6.60 -16.61
N ALA A 8 -13.66 -5.88 -16.04
CA ALA A 8 -13.88 -4.54 -15.50
C ALA A 8 -13.80 -3.53 -16.65
N VAL A 9 -14.67 -2.53 -16.63
CA VAL A 9 -14.67 -1.47 -17.65
C VAL A 9 -13.92 -0.26 -17.11
N VAL A 10 -12.96 0.26 -17.85
CA VAL A 10 -12.26 1.51 -17.51
C VAL A 10 -13.26 2.67 -17.62
N LEU A 11 -13.39 3.45 -16.54
CA LEU A 11 -14.24 4.64 -16.50
C LEU A 11 -13.43 5.92 -16.67
N GLU A 12 -12.24 5.95 -16.07
CA GLU A 12 -11.42 7.15 -16.00
C GLU A 12 -9.95 6.81 -16.06
N ARG A 13 -9.17 7.71 -16.64
CA ARG A 13 -7.71 7.73 -16.58
C ARG A 13 -7.23 9.13 -16.19
N SER A 14 -6.36 9.22 -15.19
CA SER A 14 -5.78 10.48 -14.72
C SER A 14 -4.31 10.35 -14.39
N THR A 15 -3.65 11.45 -14.05
CA THR A 15 -2.26 11.52 -13.58
C THR A 15 -2.27 12.22 -12.22
N PRO A 16 -2.41 11.48 -11.11
CA PRO A 16 -2.61 12.08 -9.79
C PRO A 16 -1.34 12.72 -9.21
N MET A 17 -0.17 12.30 -9.67
CA MET A 17 1.15 12.85 -9.32
C MET A 17 2.13 12.55 -10.45
N SER A 18 3.26 13.26 -10.48
CA SER A 18 4.29 13.08 -11.52
C SER A 18 4.78 11.63 -11.59
N GLY A 19 4.75 11.06 -12.79
CA GLY A 19 5.17 9.68 -13.08
C GLY A 19 4.15 8.60 -12.77
N ALA A 20 2.99 8.92 -12.19
CA ALA A 20 1.95 7.96 -11.87
C ALA A 20 0.72 8.13 -12.77
N VAL A 21 0.09 7.00 -13.09
CA VAL A 21 -1.21 6.90 -13.75
C VAL A 21 -2.22 6.34 -12.74
N GLU A 22 -3.41 6.90 -12.72
CA GLU A 22 -4.56 6.31 -12.05
C GLU A 22 -5.56 5.82 -13.10
N LEU A 23 -5.97 4.56 -12.97
CA LEU A 23 -7.10 3.98 -13.69
C LEU A 23 -8.23 3.73 -12.71
N VAL A 24 -9.42 4.22 -13.04
CA VAL A 24 -10.65 3.88 -12.34
C VAL A 24 -11.45 2.91 -13.19
N VAL A 25 -11.82 1.78 -12.61
CA VAL A 25 -12.59 0.75 -13.31
C VAL A 25 -13.92 0.49 -12.61
N HIS A 26 -14.90 0.05 -13.37
CA HIS A 26 -16.21 -0.39 -12.87
C HIS A 26 -16.24 -1.92 -12.77
N HIS A 27 -16.38 -2.43 -11.56
CA HIS A 27 -16.56 -3.86 -11.30
C HIS A 27 -17.25 -4.06 -9.94
N PRO A 28 -18.59 -3.93 -9.85
CA PRO A 28 -19.32 -3.93 -8.59
C PRO A 28 -19.06 -5.11 -7.67
N PRO A 29 -19.03 -6.37 -8.16
CA PRO A 29 -18.74 -7.50 -7.27
C PRO A 29 -17.36 -7.43 -6.63
N ALA A 30 -16.35 -6.96 -7.36
CA ALA A 30 -14.99 -6.83 -6.82
C ALA A 30 -14.87 -5.63 -5.86
N ALA A 31 -15.53 -4.51 -6.17
CA ALA A 31 -15.56 -3.34 -5.29
C ALA A 31 -16.20 -3.67 -3.93
N ALA A 32 -17.32 -4.41 -3.93
CA ALA A 32 -18.00 -4.85 -2.71
C ALA A 32 -17.21 -5.86 -1.88
N ALA A 33 -16.38 -6.68 -2.53
CA ALA A 33 -15.58 -7.72 -1.86
C ALA A 33 -14.21 -7.21 -1.37
N LEU A 34 -13.74 -6.08 -1.88
CA LEU A 34 -12.40 -5.56 -1.60
C LEU A 34 -12.26 -5.10 -0.15
N ARG A 35 -11.14 -5.51 0.46
CA ARG A 35 -10.68 -4.97 1.74
C ARG A 35 -9.44 -4.10 1.51
N PRO A 36 -9.30 -2.96 2.21
CA PRO A 36 -8.15 -2.06 2.03
C PRO A 36 -6.81 -2.78 2.19
N GLY A 37 -5.90 -2.57 1.23
CA GLY A 37 -4.60 -3.22 1.19
C GLY A 37 -4.54 -4.51 0.37
N GLN A 38 -5.66 -5.04 -0.11
CA GLN A 38 -5.67 -6.15 -1.08
C GLN A 38 -5.27 -5.69 -2.48
N PHE A 39 -4.96 -6.64 -3.34
CA PHE A 39 -4.50 -6.42 -4.70
C PHE A 39 -5.30 -7.23 -5.73
N PHE A 40 -5.06 -6.92 -6.99
CA PHE A 40 -5.56 -7.67 -8.14
C PHE A 40 -4.41 -8.04 -9.06
N GLN A 41 -4.56 -9.16 -9.75
CA GLN A 41 -3.72 -9.54 -10.88
C GLN A 41 -4.40 -9.10 -12.18
N LEU A 42 -3.88 -8.06 -12.83
CA LEU A 42 -4.41 -7.52 -14.07
C LEU A 42 -3.78 -8.24 -15.26
N ALA A 43 -4.61 -8.74 -16.17
CA ALA A 43 -4.12 -9.25 -17.45
C ALA A 43 -3.64 -8.08 -18.32
N VAL A 44 -2.50 -8.26 -18.97
CA VAL A 44 -1.91 -7.28 -19.88
C VAL A 44 -1.59 -7.96 -21.21
N ALA A 45 -2.10 -7.40 -22.29
CA ALA A 45 -1.86 -7.90 -23.65
C ALA A 45 -0.75 -7.10 -24.34
N ALA A 46 0.36 -6.87 -23.64
CA ALA A 46 1.54 -6.24 -24.22
C ALA A 46 2.46 -7.28 -24.86
N PRO A 47 3.19 -6.95 -25.93
CA PRO A 47 4.18 -7.86 -26.51
C PRO A 47 5.15 -8.38 -25.44
N GLN A 48 5.47 -9.67 -25.50
CA GLN A 48 6.39 -10.34 -24.56
C GLN A 48 5.93 -10.39 -23.09
N THR A 49 4.66 -10.08 -22.79
CA THR A 49 4.10 -10.25 -21.45
C THR A 49 3.26 -11.52 -21.39
N ILE A 50 3.66 -12.48 -20.54
CA ILE A 50 2.95 -13.74 -20.35
C ILE A 50 2.12 -13.70 -19.06
N LEU A 51 2.69 -13.11 -17.99
CA LEU A 51 2.08 -13.10 -16.67
C LEU A 51 1.20 -11.87 -16.48
N ARG A 52 0.17 -12.01 -15.67
CA ARG A 52 -0.58 -10.88 -15.08
C ARG A 52 0.33 -10.00 -14.25
N ARG A 53 -0.10 -8.79 -13.94
CA ARG A 53 0.63 -7.83 -13.12
C ARG A 53 -0.15 -7.53 -11.84
N PRO A 54 0.50 -7.67 -10.67
CA PRO A 54 -0.13 -7.35 -9.40
C PRO A 54 -0.20 -5.83 -9.20
N TYR A 55 -1.38 -5.35 -8.83
CA TYR A 55 -1.61 -3.96 -8.44
C TYR A 55 -2.48 -3.91 -7.20
N SER A 56 -2.00 -3.23 -6.17
CA SER A 56 -2.83 -2.90 -5.01
C SER A 56 -3.96 -1.98 -5.45
N ALA A 57 -5.17 -2.24 -4.93
CA ALA A 57 -6.26 -1.29 -5.08
C ALA A 57 -5.97 -0.06 -4.20
N ALA A 58 -6.02 1.12 -4.79
CA ALA A 58 -5.84 2.36 -4.08
C ALA A 58 -7.05 2.69 -3.21
N TRP A 59 -8.22 2.45 -3.73
CA TRP A 59 -9.51 2.65 -3.08
C TRP A 59 -10.60 1.87 -3.83
N ALA A 60 -11.73 1.68 -3.18
CA ALA A 60 -12.96 1.23 -3.82
C ALA A 60 -14.16 1.98 -3.24
N ASP A 61 -15.17 2.11 -4.07
CA ASP A 61 -16.49 2.56 -3.70
C ASP A 61 -17.50 1.45 -4.02
N PRO A 62 -17.95 0.68 -3.01
CA PRO A 62 -18.90 -0.40 -3.21
C PRO A 62 -20.24 0.04 -3.80
N ASP A 63 -20.69 1.26 -3.46
CA ASP A 63 -22.00 1.77 -3.87
C ASP A 63 -22.04 2.07 -5.38
N SER A 64 -20.97 2.65 -5.91
CA SER A 64 -20.82 2.91 -7.34
C SER A 64 -20.14 1.79 -8.12
N GLY A 65 -19.61 0.76 -7.43
CA GLY A 65 -18.87 -0.35 -8.04
C GLY A 65 -17.52 0.03 -8.64
N ARG A 66 -16.93 1.14 -8.18
CA ARG A 66 -15.68 1.71 -8.72
C ARG A 66 -14.47 1.23 -7.92
N ILE A 67 -13.36 0.99 -8.61
CA ILE A 67 -12.06 0.63 -8.02
C ILE A 67 -10.99 1.49 -8.69
N GLY A 68 -10.13 2.14 -7.89
CA GLY A 68 -8.98 2.91 -8.36
C GLY A 68 -7.68 2.13 -8.23
N PHE A 69 -6.82 2.22 -9.26
CA PHE A 69 -5.46 1.70 -9.27
C PHE A 69 -4.48 2.82 -9.61
N ILE A 70 -3.49 3.06 -8.76
CA ILE A 70 -2.42 4.05 -8.99
C ILE A 70 -1.12 3.29 -9.21
N PHE A 71 -0.41 3.58 -10.30
CA PHE A 71 0.82 2.88 -10.64
C PHE A 71 1.77 3.74 -11.49
N ASN A 72 3.05 3.41 -11.46
CA ASN A 72 4.08 3.99 -12.35
C ASN A 72 4.24 3.18 -13.63
N VAL A 73 4.64 3.85 -14.69
CA VAL A 73 5.02 3.19 -15.95
C VAL A 73 6.48 2.81 -15.86
N VAL A 74 6.76 1.52 -15.66
CA VAL A 74 8.12 0.99 -15.48
C VAL A 74 8.52 -0.04 -16.55
N GLY A 75 7.58 -0.48 -17.38
CA GLY A 75 7.84 -1.49 -18.42
C GLY A 75 6.65 -1.72 -19.34
N ALA A 76 6.75 -2.71 -20.22
CA ALA A 76 5.75 -2.97 -21.26
C ALA A 76 4.33 -3.20 -20.70
N GLY A 77 4.20 -3.94 -19.59
CA GLY A 77 2.89 -4.23 -18.97
C GLY A 77 2.22 -2.98 -18.41
N SER A 78 2.94 -2.20 -17.59
CA SER A 78 2.42 -0.94 -17.05
C SER A 78 2.22 0.13 -18.13
N GLY A 79 3.07 0.13 -19.19
CA GLY A 79 2.88 0.98 -20.37
C GLY A 79 1.60 0.63 -21.13
N TRP A 80 1.30 -0.67 -21.28
CA TRP A 80 0.06 -1.12 -21.90
C TRP A 80 -1.17 -0.67 -21.07
N LEU A 81 -1.13 -0.79 -19.76
CA LEU A 81 -2.21 -0.31 -18.88
C LEU A 81 -2.35 1.21 -18.94
N ALA A 82 -1.24 1.94 -18.96
CA ALA A 82 -1.24 3.41 -18.92
C ALA A 82 -1.93 4.08 -20.11
N VAL A 83 -2.09 3.37 -21.23
CA VAL A 83 -2.80 3.86 -22.43
C VAL A 83 -4.26 3.38 -22.50
N ARG A 84 -4.77 2.72 -21.47
CA ARG A 84 -6.19 2.36 -21.38
C ARG A 84 -7.02 3.60 -21.11
N HIS A 85 -8.19 3.69 -21.70
CA HIS A 85 -9.11 4.82 -21.57
C HIS A 85 -10.54 4.30 -21.40
N GLU A 86 -11.46 5.20 -21.19
CA GLU A 86 -12.88 4.92 -20.98
C GLU A 86 -13.44 3.95 -22.04
N GLY A 87 -14.19 2.97 -21.58
CA GLY A 87 -14.80 1.92 -22.38
C GLY A 87 -13.89 0.69 -22.65
N HIS A 88 -12.58 0.76 -22.37
CA HIS A 88 -11.73 -0.42 -22.47
C HIS A 88 -12.02 -1.43 -21.37
N GLU A 89 -11.96 -2.70 -21.71
CA GLU A 89 -12.12 -3.80 -20.76
C GLU A 89 -10.77 -4.26 -20.22
N LEU A 90 -10.74 -4.58 -18.92
CA LEU A 90 -9.62 -5.17 -18.19
C LEU A 90 -10.05 -6.46 -17.52
N ASP A 91 -9.29 -7.52 -17.72
CA ASP A 91 -9.48 -8.78 -16.99
C ASP A 91 -8.75 -8.70 -15.64
N LEU A 92 -9.55 -8.71 -14.56
CA LEU A 92 -9.11 -8.66 -13.17
C LEU A 92 -9.25 -10.02 -12.51
N LEU A 93 -8.19 -10.53 -11.91
CA LEU A 93 -8.24 -11.64 -10.98
C LEU A 93 -8.09 -11.10 -9.55
N GLY A 94 -9.12 -11.18 -8.76
CA GLY A 94 -9.13 -10.70 -7.37
C GLY A 94 -10.51 -10.33 -6.83
N PRO A 95 -10.56 -9.68 -5.65
CA PRO A 95 -9.42 -9.26 -4.81
C PRO A 95 -8.65 -10.45 -4.24
N LEU A 96 -7.32 -10.30 -4.13
CA LEU A 96 -6.39 -11.33 -3.68
C LEU A 96 -5.63 -10.89 -2.42
N GLY A 97 -5.08 -11.87 -1.72
CA GLY A 97 -4.27 -11.65 -0.53
C GLY A 97 -5.05 -11.17 0.68
N ARG A 98 -4.31 -10.68 1.67
CA ARG A 98 -4.83 -10.11 2.91
C ARG A 98 -4.52 -8.63 2.95
N GLY A 99 -5.53 -7.81 3.20
CA GLY A 99 -5.38 -6.38 3.45
C GLY A 99 -4.81 -6.10 4.84
N PHE A 100 -4.74 -4.82 5.17
CA PHE A 100 -4.39 -4.38 6.51
C PHE A 100 -5.46 -4.79 7.53
N ASP A 101 -5.02 -5.18 8.72
CA ASP A 101 -5.90 -5.33 9.87
C ASP A 101 -6.21 -3.91 10.41
N LEU A 102 -7.46 -3.50 10.27
CA LEU A 102 -7.94 -2.17 10.63
C LEU A 102 -8.89 -2.19 11.84
N ASP A 103 -9.06 -3.34 12.48
CA ASP A 103 -10.10 -3.54 13.51
C ASP A 103 -9.71 -2.91 14.86
N GLY A 104 -8.48 -2.44 15.03
CA GLY A 104 -8.04 -1.71 16.22
C GLY A 104 -8.73 -0.37 16.40
N SER A 105 -8.75 0.13 17.65
CA SER A 105 -9.27 1.46 18.02
C SER A 105 -8.18 2.51 18.26
N LYS A 106 -6.90 2.12 18.22
CA LYS A 106 -5.77 3.02 18.45
C LYS A 106 -5.67 4.07 17.34
N PRO A 107 -5.10 5.25 17.61
CA PRO A 107 -4.70 6.18 16.57
C PRO A 107 -3.80 5.50 15.53
N ALA A 108 -3.80 5.98 14.31
CA ALA A 108 -3.06 5.40 13.21
C ALA A 108 -2.05 6.40 12.62
N ILE A 109 -0.83 5.93 12.37
CA ILE A 109 0.17 6.65 11.58
C ILE A 109 0.39 5.88 10.29
N ILE A 110 0.16 6.54 9.16
CA ILE A 110 0.48 6.03 7.83
C ILE A 110 1.87 6.54 7.44
N VAL A 111 2.75 5.66 6.97
CA VAL A 111 4.08 6.03 6.46
C VAL A 111 4.21 5.55 5.03
N ALA A 112 4.18 6.48 4.09
CA ALA A 112 4.16 6.19 2.66
C ALA A 112 5.37 6.81 1.97
N GLY A 113 6.15 6.00 1.24
CA GLY A 113 7.28 6.46 0.43
C GLY A 113 7.04 6.24 -1.06
N GLY A 114 7.18 7.29 -1.86
CA GLY A 114 7.02 7.24 -3.31
C GLY A 114 5.68 6.62 -3.72
N LEU A 115 5.70 5.64 -4.64
CA LEU A 115 4.48 4.96 -5.11
C LEU A 115 3.79 4.13 -4.01
N GLY A 116 4.46 3.78 -2.92
CA GLY A 116 3.83 3.09 -1.79
C GLY A 116 2.61 3.83 -1.21
N VAL A 117 2.47 5.13 -1.51
CA VAL A 117 1.27 5.90 -1.18
C VAL A 117 0.00 5.36 -1.84
N ALA A 118 0.15 4.68 -2.98
CA ALA A 118 -0.97 4.21 -3.79
C ALA A 118 -1.97 3.30 -3.05
N VAL A 119 -1.53 2.54 -2.05
CA VAL A 119 -2.40 1.62 -1.30
C VAL A 119 -3.23 2.33 -0.21
N PHE A 120 -2.88 3.57 0.16
CA PHE A 120 -3.41 4.19 1.37
C PHE A 120 -4.71 5.00 1.25
N PRO A 121 -5.15 5.54 0.10
CA PRO A 121 -6.42 6.28 0.07
C PRO A 121 -7.60 5.51 0.66
N GLY A 122 -7.79 4.25 0.28
CA GLY A 122 -8.84 3.39 0.81
C GLY A 122 -8.61 2.98 2.28
N VAL A 123 -7.35 2.78 2.68
CA VAL A 123 -6.98 2.46 4.08
C VAL A 123 -7.32 3.64 4.99
N VAL A 124 -6.92 4.85 4.63
CA VAL A 124 -7.20 6.06 5.40
C VAL A 124 -8.70 6.30 5.50
N GLY A 125 -9.43 6.22 4.38
CA GLY A 125 -10.89 6.35 4.39
C GLY A 125 -11.55 5.35 5.34
N ALA A 126 -11.10 4.10 5.34
CA ALA A 126 -11.63 3.06 6.22
C ALA A 126 -11.30 3.29 7.70
N LEU A 127 -10.12 3.82 8.04
CA LEU A 127 -9.73 4.17 9.41
C LEU A 127 -10.53 5.36 9.94
N VAL A 128 -10.66 6.42 9.11
CA VAL A 128 -11.44 7.63 9.46
C VAL A 128 -12.92 7.27 9.64
N ALA A 129 -13.49 6.44 8.78
CA ALA A 129 -14.88 5.97 8.90
C ALA A 129 -15.13 5.17 10.20
N ARG A 130 -14.08 4.58 10.79
CA ARG A 130 -14.12 3.94 12.12
C ARG A 130 -13.90 4.91 13.28
N GLY A 131 -13.83 6.21 13.03
CA GLY A 131 -13.60 7.24 14.05
C GLY A 131 -12.16 7.30 14.56
N ARG A 132 -11.19 6.65 13.89
CA ARG A 132 -9.79 6.68 14.31
C ARG A 132 -9.13 8.01 13.92
N GLN A 133 -8.29 8.51 14.79
CA GLN A 133 -7.40 9.63 14.45
C GLN A 133 -6.28 9.10 13.54
N VAL A 134 -6.07 9.76 12.39
CA VAL A 134 -5.11 9.33 11.39
C VAL A 134 -4.16 10.47 11.05
N THR A 135 -2.85 10.19 11.14
CA THR A 135 -1.78 11.06 10.62
C THR A 135 -1.10 10.35 9.46
N VAL A 136 -1.02 11.00 8.30
CA VAL A 136 -0.38 10.49 7.09
C VAL A 136 0.94 11.19 6.88
N LEU A 137 2.03 10.42 6.82
CA LEU A 137 3.37 10.87 6.50
C LEU A 137 3.66 10.47 5.04
N LEU A 138 3.81 11.47 4.16
CA LEU A 138 4.09 11.26 2.75
C LEU A 138 5.53 11.64 2.44
N GLY A 139 6.28 10.71 1.84
CA GLY A 139 7.64 10.93 1.38
C GLY A 139 7.77 10.78 -0.13
N ALA A 140 8.50 11.69 -0.75
CA ALA A 140 8.85 11.61 -2.16
C ALA A 140 10.21 12.29 -2.41
N ARG A 141 10.77 12.13 -3.62
CA ARG A 141 11.98 12.88 -4.00
C ARG A 141 11.69 14.36 -4.18
N THR A 142 10.54 14.71 -4.76
CA THR A 142 10.11 16.08 -5.05
C THR A 142 8.63 16.27 -4.75
N SER A 143 8.18 17.51 -4.59
CA SER A 143 6.77 17.86 -4.38
C SER A 143 5.84 17.36 -5.49
N ALA A 144 6.31 17.36 -6.74
CA ALA A 144 5.53 16.89 -7.89
C ALA A 144 5.19 15.39 -7.82
N GLN A 145 5.91 14.61 -7.02
CA GLN A 145 5.72 13.17 -6.80
C GLN A 145 4.88 12.85 -5.56
N LEU A 146 4.43 13.86 -4.81
CA LEU A 146 3.51 13.67 -3.69
C LEU A 146 2.08 13.51 -4.20
N LEU A 147 1.37 12.53 -3.65
CA LEU A 147 -0.07 12.42 -3.86
C LEU A 147 -0.76 13.59 -3.11
N PRO A 148 -1.70 14.31 -3.73
CA PRO A 148 -2.36 15.45 -3.09
C PRO A 148 -3.04 15.08 -1.76
N SER A 149 -2.91 15.95 -0.76
CA SER A 149 -3.48 15.73 0.58
C SER A 149 -5.00 15.56 0.58
N GLY A 150 -5.71 16.13 -0.40
CA GLY A 150 -7.15 15.92 -0.60
C GLY A 150 -7.57 14.47 -0.85
N ARG A 151 -6.61 13.58 -1.14
CA ARG A 151 -6.86 12.13 -1.25
C ARG A 151 -6.99 11.42 0.11
N PHE A 152 -6.78 12.14 1.21
CA PHE A 152 -6.83 11.62 2.59
C PHE A 152 -7.81 12.44 3.45
N PRO A 153 -9.11 12.52 3.08
CA PRO A 153 -10.08 13.32 3.82
C PRO A 153 -10.19 12.83 5.27
N GLY A 154 -10.22 13.79 6.21
CA GLY A 154 -10.31 13.51 7.64
C GLY A 154 -9.01 13.08 8.33
N ALA A 155 -7.90 12.98 7.59
CA ALA A 155 -6.58 12.73 8.15
C ALA A 155 -5.72 14.00 8.15
N GLU A 156 -4.81 14.09 9.12
CA GLU A 156 -3.75 15.08 9.07
C GLU A 156 -2.62 14.58 8.17
N VAL A 157 -2.09 15.45 7.28
CA VAL A 157 -1.04 15.07 6.33
C VAL A 157 0.23 15.88 6.61
N MET A 158 1.35 15.18 6.78
CA MET A 158 2.69 15.73 6.86
C MET A 158 3.51 15.22 5.67
N THR A 159 4.32 16.08 5.09
CA THR A 159 5.11 15.75 3.89
C THR A 159 6.59 15.90 4.15
N ALA A 160 7.39 15.05 3.50
CA ALA A 160 8.84 15.17 3.41
C ALA A 160 9.28 14.98 1.96
N THR A 161 10.22 15.78 1.50
CA THR A 161 10.84 15.63 0.18
C THR A 161 12.35 15.66 0.28
N ASP A 162 13.03 14.82 -0.50
CA ASP A 162 14.49 14.74 -0.46
C ASP A 162 15.13 16.07 -0.85
N ASP A 163 14.52 16.78 -1.82
CA ASP A 163 15.00 18.08 -2.33
C ASP A 163 14.49 19.29 -1.55
N GLY A 164 13.60 19.11 -0.56
CA GLY A 164 13.02 20.19 0.24
C GLY A 164 11.97 21.03 -0.48
N THR A 165 11.46 20.61 -1.64
CA THR A 165 10.45 21.37 -2.40
C THR A 165 9.05 21.36 -1.76
N ALA A 166 8.79 20.46 -0.78
CA ALA A 166 7.58 20.47 0.05
C ALA A 166 7.82 19.85 1.42
N GLY A 167 7.32 20.51 2.46
CA GLY A 167 7.36 20.00 3.83
C GLY A 167 8.78 19.92 4.40
N TYR A 168 9.06 18.85 5.12
CA TYR A 168 10.37 18.57 5.70
C TYR A 168 11.37 18.17 4.61
N GLN A 169 12.57 18.74 4.62
CA GLN A 169 13.64 18.29 3.73
C GLN A 169 14.34 17.07 4.33
N GLY A 170 14.16 15.92 3.70
CA GLY A 170 14.75 14.65 4.15
C GLY A 170 13.79 13.48 4.04
N SER A 171 14.07 12.42 4.79
CA SER A 171 13.29 11.19 4.75
C SER A 171 11.95 11.32 5.48
N VAL A 172 10.90 10.72 4.93
CA VAL A 172 9.59 10.60 5.60
C VAL A 172 9.68 9.95 6.97
N VAL A 173 10.66 9.05 7.18
CA VAL A 173 10.91 8.39 8.45
C VAL A 173 11.36 9.38 9.55
N ASP A 174 11.93 10.52 9.18
CA ASP A 174 12.35 11.54 10.14
C ASP A 174 11.18 12.32 10.74
N LEU A 175 9.99 12.23 10.15
CA LEU A 175 8.76 12.76 10.73
C LEU A 175 8.18 11.91 11.86
N MET A 176 8.65 10.67 12.04
CA MET A 176 8.12 9.73 13.05
C MET A 176 8.11 10.29 14.48
N PRO A 177 9.17 10.94 14.99
CA PRO A 177 9.14 11.49 16.35
C PRO A 177 8.02 12.54 16.55
N VAL A 178 7.80 13.39 15.55
CA VAL A 178 6.75 14.42 15.59
C VAL A 178 5.37 13.77 15.53
N ALA A 179 5.18 12.79 14.65
CA ALA A 179 3.91 12.08 14.53
C ALA A 179 3.56 11.29 15.81
N LEU A 180 4.53 10.61 16.42
CA LEU A 180 4.35 9.88 17.66
C LEU A 180 4.04 10.81 18.85
N GLY A 181 4.64 12.01 18.89
CA GLY A 181 4.38 13.01 19.93
C GLY A 181 2.93 13.51 19.97
N ARG A 182 2.15 13.32 18.90
CA ARG A 182 0.71 13.64 18.84
C ARG A 182 -0.16 12.65 19.56
N PHE A 183 0.36 11.44 19.79
CA PHE A 183 -0.35 10.32 20.42
C PHE A 183 0.43 9.82 21.64
N PRO A 184 0.55 10.63 22.70
CA PRO A 184 1.24 10.20 23.90
C PRO A 184 0.54 8.97 24.48
N PRO A 185 1.30 7.97 24.96
CA PRO A 185 0.69 6.79 25.58
C PRO A 185 -0.14 7.22 26.80
N PRO A 186 -1.29 6.58 27.06
CA PRO A 186 -2.08 6.82 28.25
C PRO A 186 -1.24 6.64 29.51
N GLN A 187 -1.48 7.48 30.54
CA GLN A 187 -0.78 7.36 31.82
C GLN A 187 -1.10 5.99 32.45
N GLY A 188 -0.03 5.20 32.72
CA GLY A 188 -0.17 3.88 33.35
C GLY A 188 -0.14 2.69 32.36
N GLU A 189 -0.27 2.90 31.07
CA GLU A 189 -0.04 1.84 30.08
C GLU A 189 1.45 1.80 29.71
N GLY A 190 2.03 0.58 29.77
CA GLY A 190 3.40 0.33 29.31
C GLY A 190 3.55 0.62 27.82
N ARG A 191 4.75 0.40 27.27
CA ARG A 191 5.14 0.70 25.87
C ARG A 191 4.23 0.13 24.76
N GLY A 192 3.16 -0.59 25.09
CA GLY A 192 2.14 -1.13 24.16
C GLY A 192 0.97 -0.19 23.82
N GLY A 193 0.88 1.00 24.45
CA GLY A 193 -0.25 1.95 24.30
C GLY A 193 -0.16 2.93 23.13
N GLY A 194 0.88 2.89 22.30
CA GLY A 194 1.09 3.81 21.18
C GLY A 194 0.20 3.56 19.94
N PRO A 195 0.26 4.45 18.93
CA PRO A 195 -0.49 4.30 17.68
C PRO A 195 -0.07 3.07 16.92
N GLU A 196 -0.98 2.55 16.08
CA GLU A 196 -0.64 1.56 15.05
C GLU A 196 -0.01 2.26 13.85
N ILE A 197 0.99 1.61 13.24
CA ILE A 197 1.70 2.14 12.08
C ILE A 197 1.40 1.26 10.88
N PHE A 198 1.01 1.89 9.77
CA PHE A 198 0.78 1.24 8.49
C PHE A 198 1.76 1.82 7.47
N ALA A 199 2.61 0.98 6.88
CA ALA A 199 3.66 1.48 6.00
C ALA A 199 3.70 0.77 4.65
N CYS A 200 4.05 1.53 3.61
CA CYS A 200 4.36 1.02 2.28
C CYS A 200 5.36 1.94 1.59
N GLY A 201 6.33 1.36 0.91
CA GLY A 201 7.36 2.08 0.18
C GLY A 201 8.58 1.21 -0.09
N PRO A 202 9.65 1.80 -0.61
CA PRO A 202 10.88 1.08 -0.91
C PRO A 202 11.45 0.35 0.31
N THR A 203 12.04 -0.82 0.09
CA THR A 203 12.62 -1.65 1.17
C THR A 203 13.58 -0.88 2.09
N PRO A 204 14.50 -0.02 1.57
CA PRO A 204 15.37 0.78 2.45
C PRO A 204 14.57 1.71 3.38
N MET A 205 13.46 2.30 2.91
CA MET A 205 12.60 3.13 3.74
C MET A 205 11.92 2.30 4.85
N LEU A 206 11.41 1.11 4.52
CA LEU A 206 10.79 0.23 5.51
C LEU A 206 11.81 -0.22 6.56
N GLN A 207 13.03 -0.59 6.18
CA GLN A 207 14.11 -0.93 7.10
C GLN A 207 14.48 0.24 8.03
N ALA A 208 14.61 1.45 7.47
CA ALA A 208 14.86 2.67 8.25
C ALA A 208 13.71 2.97 9.22
N LEU A 209 12.45 2.77 8.80
CA LEU A 209 11.27 2.91 9.66
C LEU A 209 11.33 1.94 10.84
N LEU A 210 11.67 0.68 10.62
CA LEU A 210 11.74 -0.33 11.68
C LEU A 210 12.87 -0.03 12.67
N GLU A 211 14.02 0.38 12.17
CA GLU A 211 15.13 0.79 13.03
C GLU A 211 14.78 2.01 13.87
N LYS A 212 14.20 3.04 13.23
CA LYS A 212 13.73 4.24 13.93
C LYS A 212 12.68 3.91 14.99
N SER A 213 11.72 3.04 14.63
CA SER A 213 10.66 2.59 15.54
C SER A 213 11.22 1.87 16.77
N ARG A 214 12.21 0.99 16.60
CA ARG A 214 12.89 0.33 17.73
C ARG A 214 13.57 1.35 18.65
N ARG A 215 14.27 2.34 18.08
CA ARG A 215 14.92 3.43 18.86
C ARG A 215 13.91 4.26 19.62
N LEU A 216 12.72 4.48 19.05
CA LEU A 216 11.63 5.23 19.67
C LEU A 216 10.76 4.37 20.63
N GLY A 217 11.09 3.09 20.80
CA GLY A 217 10.38 2.17 21.68
C GLY A 217 9.02 1.69 21.15
N VAL A 218 8.79 1.78 19.84
CA VAL A 218 7.58 1.27 19.19
C VAL A 218 7.74 -0.23 18.91
N PRO A 219 6.87 -1.10 19.45
CA PRO A 219 6.91 -2.53 19.19
C PRO A 219 6.63 -2.85 17.71
N LEU A 220 7.38 -3.77 17.11
CA LEU A 220 7.17 -4.18 15.72
C LEU A 220 5.79 -4.80 15.47
N GLY A 221 5.17 -5.36 16.51
CA GLY A 221 3.80 -5.89 16.44
C GLY A 221 2.71 -4.83 16.22
N LEU A 222 3.03 -3.54 16.43
CA LEU A 222 2.14 -2.41 16.10
C LEU A 222 2.36 -1.88 14.68
N ILE A 223 3.29 -2.45 13.92
CA ILE A 223 3.62 -2.02 12.57
C ILE A 223 3.13 -3.06 11.58
N GLN A 224 2.30 -2.65 10.65
CA GLN A 224 1.91 -3.43 9.49
C GLN A 224 2.53 -2.81 8.24
N VAL A 225 3.07 -3.65 7.36
CA VAL A 225 3.71 -3.21 6.11
C VAL A 225 3.01 -3.85 4.93
N SER A 226 2.83 -3.09 3.85
CA SER A 226 2.46 -3.65 2.55
C SER A 226 3.73 -3.86 1.74
N LEU A 227 3.95 -5.10 1.31
CA LEU A 227 5.16 -5.53 0.64
C LEU A 227 4.97 -5.65 -0.87
N GLU A 228 5.95 -5.15 -1.61
CA GLU A 228 6.08 -5.42 -3.04
C GLU A 228 7.04 -6.59 -3.24
N THR A 229 6.59 -7.66 -3.89
CA THR A 229 7.39 -8.82 -4.22
C THR A 229 7.12 -9.25 -5.66
N PRO A 230 8.08 -9.89 -6.33
CA PRO A 230 7.79 -10.56 -7.60
C PRO A 230 6.61 -11.52 -7.44
N MET A 231 5.64 -11.44 -8.34
CA MET A 231 4.41 -12.21 -8.22
C MET A 231 3.98 -12.78 -9.56
N GLY A 232 4.10 -14.09 -9.73
CA GLY A 232 3.69 -14.77 -10.95
C GLY A 232 2.21 -15.14 -10.95
N CYS A 233 1.79 -16.02 -10.03
CA CYS A 233 0.43 -16.55 -10.03
C CYS A 233 -0.58 -15.72 -9.21
N GLY A 234 -0.17 -15.11 -8.10
CA GLY A 234 -1.05 -14.39 -7.18
C GLY A 234 -1.95 -15.26 -6.28
N VAL A 235 -1.86 -16.60 -6.40
CA VAL A 235 -2.76 -17.57 -5.75
C VAL A 235 -2.02 -18.67 -4.97
N GLY A 236 -0.74 -18.44 -4.64
CA GLY A 236 0.03 -19.34 -3.77
C GLY A 236 0.64 -20.58 -4.45
N THR A 237 0.53 -20.73 -5.77
CA THR A 237 0.96 -21.97 -6.45
C THR A 237 2.43 -21.96 -6.83
N CYS A 238 2.97 -20.83 -7.31
CA CYS A 238 4.32 -20.76 -7.89
C CYS A 238 5.44 -20.48 -6.89
N LEU A 239 5.11 -20.10 -5.65
CA LEU A 239 6.03 -19.74 -4.57
C LEU A 239 6.97 -18.54 -4.87
N GLY A 240 6.83 -17.87 -6.01
CA GLY A 240 7.70 -16.77 -6.43
C GLY A 240 7.60 -15.50 -5.56
N CYS A 241 6.58 -15.41 -4.71
CA CYS A 241 6.36 -14.31 -3.79
C CYS A 241 6.73 -14.66 -2.33
N ALA A 242 7.52 -15.72 -2.12
CA ALA A 242 7.91 -16.18 -0.80
C ALA A 242 8.90 -15.21 -0.14
N ILE A 243 8.65 -14.85 1.10
CA ILE A 243 9.55 -14.08 1.97
C ILE A 243 9.86 -14.86 3.23
N ALA A 244 11.05 -14.69 3.79
CA ALA A 244 11.45 -15.36 5.02
C ALA A 244 10.66 -14.85 6.23
N ARG A 245 10.27 -15.74 7.12
CA ARG A 245 9.71 -15.41 8.44
C ARG A 245 10.73 -15.72 9.54
N PRO A 246 10.59 -15.15 10.76
CA PRO A 246 11.43 -15.50 11.89
C PRO A 246 11.37 -17.00 12.18
N GLY A 247 12.51 -17.60 12.45
CA GLY A 247 12.66 -19.06 12.55
C GLY A 247 12.65 -19.71 11.16
N ASP A 248 12.00 -20.88 11.07
CA ASP A 248 11.94 -21.64 9.83
C ASP A 248 10.66 -21.32 9.03
N GLY A 249 10.79 -21.36 7.69
CA GLY A 249 9.68 -21.26 6.74
C GLY A 249 9.53 -19.90 6.10
N TYR A 250 8.44 -19.76 5.36
CA TYR A 250 8.16 -18.61 4.50
C TYR A 250 6.73 -18.13 4.65
N LEU A 251 6.48 -16.88 4.30
CA LEU A 251 5.18 -16.30 4.04
C LEU A 251 5.04 -16.13 2.52
N LEU A 252 3.87 -16.41 1.99
CA LEU A 252 3.55 -16.12 0.60
C LEU A 252 2.78 -14.80 0.55
N THR A 253 3.40 -13.73 0.05
CA THR A 253 2.78 -12.40 0.07
C THR A 253 1.45 -12.34 -0.70
N CYS A 254 1.23 -13.23 -1.65
CA CYS A 254 -0.06 -13.34 -2.36
C CYS A 254 -1.17 -14.04 -1.55
N LEU A 255 -0.86 -14.76 -0.47
CA LEU A 255 -1.84 -15.43 0.39
C LEU A 255 -1.85 -14.86 1.81
N ASP A 256 -0.66 -14.71 2.41
CA ASP A 256 -0.47 -14.27 3.80
C ASP A 256 -0.39 -12.74 3.93
N GLY A 257 -0.15 -12.05 2.81
CA GLY A 257 -0.04 -10.61 2.64
C GLY A 257 -0.89 -10.11 1.47
N PRO A 258 -0.55 -8.99 0.81
CA PRO A 258 0.72 -8.25 0.91
C PRO A 258 0.91 -7.48 2.22
N CYS A 259 -0.17 -7.28 3.00
CA CYS A 259 -0.13 -6.57 4.27
C CYS A 259 0.20 -7.54 5.40
N VAL A 260 1.36 -7.35 6.03
CA VAL A 260 1.91 -8.26 7.04
C VAL A 260 2.41 -7.45 8.23
N ARG A 261 2.23 -7.98 9.45
CA ARG A 261 2.87 -7.38 10.63
C ARG A 261 4.39 -7.50 10.54
N ALA A 262 5.10 -6.44 10.89
CA ALA A 262 6.54 -6.36 10.75
C ALA A 262 7.32 -7.38 11.61
N ASP A 263 6.73 -7.82 12.73
CA ASP A 263 7.31 -8.87 13.59
C ASP A 263 7.20 -10.30 13.02
N ARG A 264 6.44 -10.49 11.93
CA ARG A 264 6.31 -11.77 11.22
C ARG A 264 7.30 -11.94 10.07
N ILE A 265 8.14 -10.94 9.81
CA ILE A 265 9.09 -10.91 8.69
C ILE A 265 10.50 -11.01 9.24
N ASP A 266 11.32 -11.88 8.65
CA ASP A 266 12.77 -11.89 8.88
C ASP A 266 13.44 -10.86 7.96
N TRP A 267 13.60 -9.66 8.49
CA TRP A 267 14.15 -8.53 7.74
C TRP A 267 15.64 -8.69 7.36
N SER A 268 16.37 -9.60 8.02
CA SER A 268 17.77 -9.88 7.70
C SER A 268 17.91 -10.72 6.42
N ARG A 269 16.87 -11.50 6.07
CA ARG A 269 16.86 -12.42 4.92
C ARG A 269 15.97 -11.91 3.78
N THR A 270 15.37 -10.74 3.95
CA THR A 270 14.35 -10.23 3.04
C THR A 270 14.90 -9.16 2.08
N ALA A 271 16.12 -8.65 2.35
CA ALA A 271 16.76 -7.60 1.53
C ALA A 271 16.88 -7.96 0.03
N ASP A 272 17.15 -9.24 -0.27
CA ASP A 272 17.35 -9.72 -1.65
C ASP A 272 16.05 -10.07 -2.38
N ALA A 273 14.92 -10.18 -1.66
CA ALA A 273 13.64 -10.60 -2.24
C ALA A 273 12.89 -9.46 -2.97
N PHE A 274 13.34 -8.22 -2.78
CA PHE A 274 12.64 -7.01 -3.27
C PHE A 274 13.35 -6.31 -4.45
N HIS A 275 14.43 -6.87 -4.96
CA HIS A 275 15.12 -6.36 -6.13
C HIS A 275 14.66 -7.13 -7.38
N GLY A 276 13.62 -6.63 -8.02
CA GLY A 276 13.14 -7.06 -9.32
C GLY A 276 13.09 -5.87 -10.28
#